data_452a78d1e5d528613997b6828ce74d4f
#
_entry.id   452a78d1e5d528613997b6828ce74d4f
#
_cell.length_a   1.000
_cell.length_b   1.000
_cell.length_c   1.000
_cell.angle_alpha   90.00
_cell.angle_beta   90.00
_cell.angle_gamma   90.00
#
_symmetry.space_group_name_H-M   'P 1'
#
loop_
_entity.id
_entity.type
_entity.pdbx_description
1 polymer ?
#
loop_
_entity_poly.entity_id
_entity_poly.type
_entity_poly.pdbx_seq_one_letter_code
_entity_poly.pdbx_strand_id
1 'polypeptide(L)'
;MTSMKVIEIVEPGGPSVLKSSVRSIPKPKRNEVLIKISYAGINRPDVLQRSGSYLPPPGASDLPGLEASGIIYAIGKNVTNWEV
;
A
#
# COMPACT_ATOMS: atom_id res chain seq x y z
N MET A 1 -4.66 -8.36 15.28
CA MET A 1 -4.06 -8.62 13.95
C MET A 1 -2.70 -7.93 13.86
N THR A 2 -1.66 -8.70 13.56
CA THR A 2 -0.30 -8.17 13.46
C THR A 2 0.25 -8.23 12.03
N SER A 3 -0.42 -8.94 11.14
CA SER A 3 0.04 -9.12 9.75
C SER A 3 -1.07 -8.85 8.76
N MET A 4 -0.69 -8.55 7.53
CA MET A 4 -1.59 -8.28 6.42
C MET A 4 -1.12 -8.97 5.14
N LYS A 5 -2.06 -9.27 4.27
CA LYS A 5 -1.76 -9.80 2.94
C LYS A 5 -1.40 -8.65 2.00
N VAL A 6 -0.39 -8.86 1.19
CA VAL A 6 0.09 -7.87 0.21
C VAL A 6 0.38 -8.56 -1.11
N ILE A 7 0.50 -7.76 -2.17
CA ILE A 7 1.02 -8.20 -3.45
C ILE A 7 2.38 -7.55 -3.63
N GLU A 8 3.41 -8.37 -3.82
CA GLU A 8 4.79 -7.91 -4.03
C GLU A 8 5.20 -8.07 -5.48
N ILE A 9 6.02 -7.15 -5.96
CA ILE A 9 6.72 -7.29 -7.24
C ILE A 9 8.09 -7.87 -6.91
N VAL A 10 8.29 -9.18 -7.16
CA VAL A 10 9.54 -9.86 -6.78
C VAL A 10 10.73 -9.44 -7.65
N GLU A 11 10.45 -9.01 -8.88
CA GLU A 11 11.40 -8.44 -9.82
C GLU A 11 10.62 -7.72 -10.92
N PRO A 12 11.23 -6.78 -11.66
CA PRO A 12 10.54 -6.18 -12.79
C PRO A 12 10.19 -7.20 -13.86
N GLY A 13 9.00 -7.10 -14.44
CA GLY A 13 8.60 -8.03 -15.49
C GLY A 13 7.12 -8.03 -15.77
N GLY A 14 6.65 -9.13 -16.33
CA GLY A 14 5.27 -9.37 -16.68
C GLY A 14 4.40 -9.75 -15.47
N PRO A 15 3.13 -10.10 -15.70
CA PRO A 15 2.20 -10.39 -14.59
C PRO A 15 2.65 -11.47 -13.62
N SER A 16 3.47 -12.41 -14.06
CA SER A 16 3.95 -13.51 -13.20
C SER A 16 4.85 -13.07 -12.06
N VAL A 17 5.40 -11.84 -12.10
CA VAL A 17 6.24 -11.31 -11.03
C VAL A 17 5.43 -10.81 -9.83
N LEU A 18 4.12 -10.74 -9.95
CA LEU A 18 3.24 -10.36 -8.84
C LEU A 18 3.00 -11.58 -7.95
N LYS A 19 3.37 -11.48 -6.69
CA LYS A 19 3.25 -12.58 -5.73
C LYS A 19 2.50 -12.14 -4.49
N SER A 20 1.59 -12.97 -4.02
CA SER A 20 0.95 -12.78 -2.73
C SER A 20 1.95 -13.07 -1.61
N SER A 21 1.96 -12.21 -0.61
CA SER A 21 2.86 -12.35 0.53
C SER A 21 2.20 -11.78 1.79
N VAL A 22 2.92 -11.83 2.90
CA VAL A 22 2.45 -11.33 4.18
C VAL A 22 3.50 -10.38 4.74
N ARG A 23 3.06 -9.21 5.21
CA ARG A 23 3.90 -8.24 5.90
C ARG A 23 3.26 -7.81 7.20
N SER A 24 4.05 -7.21 8.08
CA SER A 24 3.52 -6.61 9.30
C SER A 24 2.61 -5.44 8.96
N ILE A 25 1.55 -5.27 9.74
CA ILE A 25 0.67 -4.11 9.62
C ILE A 25 1.48 -2.88 10.04
N PRO A 26 1.55 -1.83 9.19
CA PRO A 26 2.30 -0.63 9.53
C PRO A 26 1.60 0.16 10.63
N LYS A 27 2.38 0.98 11.34
CA LYS A 27 1.82 1.95 12.29
C LYS A 27 1.75 3.31 11.60
N PRO A 28 0.62 4.04 11.71
CA PRO A 28 0.54 5.37 11.14
C PRO A 28 1.52 6.31 11.83
N LYS A 29 2.22 7.11 11.05
CA LYS A 29 3.05 8.19 11.57
C LYS A 29 2.16 9.33 12.02
N ARG A 30 2.76 10.42 12.58
CA ARG A 30 2.01 11.50 13.22
C ARG A 30 0.86 12.07 12.41
N ASN A 31 1.05 12.24 11.10
CA ASN A 31 0.07 12.87 10.20
C ASN A 31 -0.60 11.86 9.27
N GLU A 32 -0.55 10.60 9.62
CA GLU A 32 -1.06 9.51 8.78
C GLU A 32 -2.24 8.81 9.43
N VAL A 33 -3.04 8.18 8.59
CA VAL A 33 -4.09 7.27 9.03
C VAL A 33 -3.79 5.88 8.50
N LEU A 34 -4.24 4.85 9.22
CA LEU A 34 -4.19 3.47 8.76
C LEU A 34 -5.60 3.09 8.33
N ILE A 35 -5.73 2.66 7.08
CA ILE A 35 -7.01 2.26 6.50
C ILE A 35 -7.06 0.74 6.42
N LYS A 36 -8.12 0.14 6.97
CA LYS A 36 -8.43 -1.26 6.71
C LYS A 36 -9.14 -1.31 5.36
N ILE A 37 -8.44 -1.79 4.34
CA ILE A 37 -8.86 -1.69 2.95
C ILE A 37 -10.01 -2.66 2.66
N SER A 38 -11.06 -2.15 2.03
CA SER A 38 -12.15 -2.95 1.47
C SER A 38 -11.93 -3.19 -0.01
N TYR A 39 -11.50 -2.16 -0.75
CA TYR A 39 -11.26 -2.23 -2.18
C TYR A 39 -10.02 -1.40 -2.53
N ALA A 40 -9.26 -1.88 -3.51
CA ALA A 40 -8.12 -1.17 -4.06
C ALA A 40 -8.27 -1.11 -5.58
N GLY A 41 -8.03 0.06 -6.16
CA GLY A 41 -8.08 0.24 -7.60
C GLY A 41 -6.78 -0.16 -8.26
N ILE A 42 -6.86 -0.49 -9.55
CA ILE A 42 -5.70 -0.79 -10.39
C ILE A 42 -5.57 0.33 -11.41
N ASN A 43 -4.37 0.88 -11.53
CA ASN A 43 -4.10 2.04 -12.38
C ASN A 43 -2.86 1.80 -13.24
N ARG A 44 -2.70 2.60 -14.29
CA ARG A 44 -1.57 2.48 -15.20
C ARG A 44 -0.20 2.55 -14.51
N PRO A 45 0.05 3.43 -13.51
CA PRO A 45 1.31 3.42 -12.79
C PRO A 45 1.65 2.09 -12.11
N ASP A 46 0.66 1.30 -11.71
CA ASP A 46 0.90 -0.03 -11.11
C ASP A 46 1.54 -0.97 -12.14
N VAL A 47 1.07 -0.91 -13.38
CA VAL A 47 1.63 -1.69 -14.48
C VAL A 47 3.05 -1.24 -14.79
N LEU A 48 3.29 0.06 -14.81
CA LEU A 48 4.63 0.62 -15.03
C LEU A 48 5.59 0.24 -13.91
N GLN A 49 5.14 0.27 -12.67
CA GLN A 49 5.94 -0.15 -11.52
C GLN A 49 6.30 -1.64 -11.63
N ARG A 50 5.34 -2.49 -11.97
CA ARG A 50 5.58 -3.92 -12.15
C ARG A 50 6.62 -4.17 -13.24
N SER A 51 6.56 -3.45 -14.35
CA SER A 51 7.49 -3.64 -15.48
C SER A 51 8.87 -3.01 -15.24
N GLY A 52 9.02 -2.21 -14.19
CA GLY A 52 10.28 -1.51 -13.89
C GLY A 52 10.41 -0.14 -14.52
N SER A 53 9.35 0.35 -15.17
CA SER A 53 9.37 1.66 -15.85
C SER A 53 9.00 2.83 -14.94
N TYR A 54 8.58 2.54 -13.71
CA TYR A 54 8.23 3.55 -12.72
C TYR A 54 8.74 3.10 -11.35
N LEU A 55 9.61 3.89 -10.74
CA LEU A 55 10.13 3.63 -9.41
C LEU A 55 9.34 4.44 -8.38
N PRO A 56 8.98 3.84 -7.23
CA PRO A 56 8.38 4.61 -6.14
C PRO A 56 9.32 5.74 -5.72
N PRO A 57 8.77 6.92 -5.36
CA PRO A 57 9.61 8.01 -4.85
C PRO A 57 10.23 7.61 -3.50
N PRO A 58 11.36 8.25 -3.14
CA PRO A 58 12.02 7.99 -1.85
C PRO A 58 11.05 8.14 -0.68
N GLY A 59 11.07 7.18 0.24
CA GLY A 59 10.19 7.16 1.40
C GLY A 59 8.82 6.53 1.18
N ALA A 60 8.44 6.27 -0.08
CA ALA A 60 7.20 5.56 -0.38
C ALA A 60 7.38 4.05 -0.27
N SER A 61 6.27 3.34 -0.09
CA SER A 61 6.28 1.88 -0.08
C SER A 61 6.72 1.33 -1.45
N ASP A 62 7.39 0.19 -1.44
CA ASP A 62 7.72 -0.57 -2.65
C ASP A 62 6.53 -1.36 -3.19
N LEU A 63 5.43 -1.44 -2.45
CA LEU A 63 4.23 -2.14 -2.88
C LEU A 63 3.48 -1.32 -3.94
N PRO A 64 2.90 -1.98 -4.97
CA PRO A 64 2.09 -1.27 -5.96
C PRO A 64 0.74 -0.87 -5.37
N GLY A 65 0.09 0.11 -6.00
CA GLY A 65 -1.24 0.57 -5.64
C GLY A 65 -1.25 2.04 -5.26
N LEU A 66 -2.18 2.80 -5.85
CA LEU A 66 -2.28 4.25 -5.65
C LEU A 66 -3.57 4.66 -4.94
N GLU A 67 -4.56 3.78 -4.89
CA GLU A 67 -5.86 4.13 -4.33
C GLU A 67 -6.48 2.97 -3.60
N ALA A 68 -7.28 3.30 -2.60
CA ALA A 68 -7.98 2.32 -1.80
C ALA A 68 -9.21 2.96 -1.18
N SER A 69 -10.18 2.15 -0.82
CA SER A 69 -11.29 2.55 0.03
C SER A 69 -11.41 1.56 1.19
N GLY A 70 -11.92 2.05 2.31
CA GLY A 70 -12.05 1.23 3.51
C GLY A 70 -12.45 2.06 4.70
N ILE A 71 -12.12 1.58 5.88
CA ILE A 71 -12.43 2.27 7.13
C ILE A 71 -11.14 2.66 7.86
N ILE A 72 -11.20 3.76 8.59
CA ILE A 72 -10.09 4.21 9.43
C ILE A 72 -9.93 3.20 10.57
N TYR A 73 -8.77 2.56 10.63
CA TYR A 73 -8.45 1.56 11.65
C TYR A 73 -7.63 2.15 12.79
N ALA A 74 -6.74 3.08 12.47
CA ALA A 74 -5.93 3.80 13.44
C ALA A 74 -5.55 5.16 12.89
N ILE A 75 -5.25 6.11 13.77
CA ILE A 75 -4.83 7.46 13.38
C ILE A 75 -3.52 7.82 14.05
N GLY A 76 -2.72 8.64 13.37
CA GLY A 76 -1.50 9.20 13.91
C GLY A 76 -1.80 10.28 14.94
N LYS A 77 -0.78 10.64 15.72
CA LYS A 77 -0.89 11.51 16.88
C LYS A 77 -1.42 12.92 16.56
N ASN A 78 -1.10 13.44 15.37
CA ASN A 78 -1.51 14.79 14.96
C ASN A 78 -2.77 14.81 14.09
N VAL A 79 -3.42 13.68 13.88
CA VAL A 79 -4.62 13.61 13.04
C VAL A 79 -5.83 14.04 13.85
N THR A 80 -6.50 15.10 13.40
CA THR A 80 -7.67 15.68 14.09
C THR A 80 -8.94 15.68 13.25
N ASN A 81 -8.82 15.51 11.94
CA ASN A 81 -9.93 15.56 10.99
C ASN A 81 -10.49 14.17 10.61
N TRP A 82 -9.92 13.11 11.17
CA TRP A 82 -10.36 11.73 10.99
C TRP A 82 -10.47 11.04 12.34
N GLU A 83 -11.33 10.07 12.43
CA GLU A 83 -11.46 9.25 13.64
C GLU A 83 -11.71 7.78 13.26
N VAL A 84 -11.34 6.90 14.16
CA VAL A 84 -11.50 5.45 14.00
C VAL A 84 -12.95 5.03 13.94
#